data_8784d6c0d0bb520894d16001a7b778ac
#
_entry.id   8784d6c0d0bb520894d16001a7b778ac
#
_cell.length_a   1.000
_cell.length_b   1.000
_cell.length_c   1.000
_cell.angle_alpha   90.00
_cell.angle_beta   90.00
_cell.angle_gamma   90.00
#
_symmetry.space_group_name_H-M   'P 1'
#
loop_
_entity.id
_entity.type
_entity.pdbx_description
1 polymer ?
#
loop_
_entity_poly.entity_id
_entity_poly.type
_entity_poly.pdbx_seq_one_letter_code
_entity_poly.pdbx_strand_id
1 'polypeptide(L)'
;MKVLEAKEISQAVIGRLPRYFRYLGELKDEGVERISSQELSGLMKVTASQIRQDFNNFGGFGQQGYGYNVEYLYREIGKILGLDRQHNFVIIGAGNLGRALGNYLNFERRGFIFKGMFDANPELVGKDVRGVKVMPMEQLESFIRENDIDIAVLTIPKTSAVEVADKLVANGIRAIWNFAHVDLNVPEGIQVENVHLSDSLMKLSYNINRYSSDIK
;
A
#
# COMPACT_ATOMS: atom_id res chain seq x y z
N MET A 1 32.65 13.16 5.49
CA MET A 1 31.21 13.16 5.68
C MET A 1 30.83 11.73 6.09
N LYS A 2 30.52 11.48 7.38
CA LYS A 2 30.14 10.13 7.85
C LYS A 2 28.76 9.83 7.27
N VAL A 3 28.69 8.82 6.42
CA VAL A 3 27.44 8.16 6.05
C VAL A 3 26.90 7.57 7.36
N LEU A 4 25.87 8.20 7.93
CA LEU A 4 25.09 7.60 9.00
C LEU A 4 24.51 6.29 8.41
N GLU A 5 24.96 5.16 8.93
CA GLU A 5 24.30 3.89 8.67
C GLU A 5 22.80 4.08 8.95
N ALA A 6 21.99 3.99 7.92
CA ALA A 6 20.55 4.08 8.04
C ALA A 6 20.12 2.90 8.94
N LYS A 7 19.74 3.21 10.17
CA LYS A 7 19.23 2.21 11.11
C LYS A 7 18.08 1.48 10.42
N GLU A 8 18.24 0.20 10.20
CA GLU A 8 17.22 -0.63 9.56
C GLU A 8 15.92 -0.57 10.38
N ILE A 9 14.91 0.06 9.80
CA ILE A 9 13.61 0.24 10.47
C ILE A 9 12.82 -1.05 10.32
N SER A 10 12.35 -1.61 11.42
CA SER A 10 11.63 -2.88 11.38
C SER A 10 10.35 -2.79 10.55
N GLN A 11 10.03 -3.85 9.81
CA GLN A 11 8.81 -3.95 9.01
C GLN A 11 7.53 -3.73 9.84
N ALA A 12 7.56 -4.06 11.12
CA ALA A 12 6.45 -3.80 12.04
C ALA A 12 6.20 -2.30 12.26
N VAL A 13 7.24 -1.47 12.26
CA VAL A 13 7.11 0.00 12.31
C VAL A 13 6.59 0.53 10.99
N ILE A 14 7.20 0.11 9.88
CA ILE A 14 6.79 0.52 8.52
C ILE A 14 5.31 0.17 8.28
N GLY A 15 4.87 -1.03 8.67
CA GLY A 15 3.48 -1.47 8.51
C GLY A 15 2.45 -0.63 9.30
N ARG A 16 2.88 0.16 10.32
CA ARG A 16 2.01 1.09 11.04
C ARG A 16 1.95 2.48 10.43
N LEU A 17 2.95 2.89 9.65
CA LEU A 17 3.01 4.24 9.06
C LEU A 17 1.79 4.62 8.22
N PRO A 18 1.25 3.74 7.34
CA PRO A 18 0.05 4.07 6.57
C PRO A 18 -1.17 4.39 7.46
N ARG A 19 -1.23 3.75 8.62
CA ARG A 19 -2.30 3.98 9.60
C ARG A 19 -2.11 5.32 10.30
N TYR A 20 -0.89 5.68 10.72
CA TYR A 20 -0.58 7.01 11.23
C TYR A 20 -0.93 8.09 10.20
N PHE A 21 -0.50 7.92 8.96
CA PHE A 21 -0.77 8.85 7.87
C PHE A 21 -2.27 9.11 7.67
N ARG A 22 -3.09 8.05 7.72
CA ARG A 22 -4.54 8.18 7.58
C ARG A 22 -5.18 8.97 8.71
N TYR A 23 -4.90 8.62 9.97
CA TYR A 23 -5.48 9.33 11.11
C TYR A 23 -5.02 10.78 11.21
N LEU A 24 -3.76 11.04 10.90
CA LEU A 24 -3.25 12.41 10.86
C LEU A 24 -3.89 13.22 9.73
N GLY A 25 -4.20 12.59 8.60
CA GLY A 25 -4.95 13.23 7.52
C GLY A 25 -6.36 13.62 7.95
N GLU A 26 -7.09 12.72 8.62
CA GLU A 26 -8.41 12.99 9.19
C GLU A 26 -8.36 14.17 10.18
N LEU A 27 -7.42 14.14 11.14
CA LEU A 27 -7.23 15.24 12.11
C LEU A 27 -6.87 16.57 11.46
N LYS A 28 -6.04 16.55 10.41
CA LYS A 28 -5.70 17.74 9.64
C LYS A 28 -6.93 18.33 8.95
N ASP A 29 -7.78 17.49 8.35
CA ASP A 29 -9.00 17.91 7.68
C ASP A 29 -10.04 18.47 8.69
N GLU A 30 -10.00 18.01 9.95
CA GLU A 30 -10.78 18.56 11.08
C GLU A 30 -10.17 19.83 11.69
N GLY A 31 -9.03 20.29 11.21
CA GLY A 31 -8.36 21.50 11.71
C GLY A 31 -7.62 21.32 13.04
N VAL A 32 -7.32 20.09 13.44
CA VAL A 32 -6.58 19.82 14.67
C VAL A 32 -5.08 20.15 14.45
N GLU A 33 -4.59 21.15 15.15
CA GLU A 33 -3.20 21.60 15.01
C GLU A 33 -2.19 20.69 15.74
N ARG A 34 -2.58 20.17 16.91
CA ARG A 34 -1.69 19.39 17.79
C ARG A 34 -2.39 18.17 18.36
N ILE A 35 -1.61 17.09 18.54
CA ILE A 35 -2.07 15.86 19.16
C ILE A 35 -0.97 15.27 20.05
N SER A 36 -1.35 14.76 21.22
CA SER A 36 -0.43 14.01 22.09
C SER A 36 -0.35 12.54 21.67
N SER A 37 0.73 11.85 22.09
CA SER A 37 0.80 10.40 21.90
C SER A 37 -0.33 9.64 22.62
N GLN A 38 -0.88 10.21 23.70
CA GLN A 38 -1.99 9.60 24.45
C GLN A 38 -3.30 9.69 23.66
N GLU A 39 -3.64 10.85 23.11
CA GLU A 39 -4.82 11.04 22.26
C GLU A 39 -4.74 10.18 21.00
N LEU A 40 -3.58 10.19 20.31
CA LEU A 40 -3.37 9.38 19.12
C LEU A 40 -3.46 7.87 19.43
N SER A 41 -3.04 7.44 20.64
CA SER A 41 -3.18 6.05 21.09
C SER A 41 -4.63 5.62 21.22
N GLY A 42 -5.50 6.50 21.69
CA GLY A 42 -6.94 6.26 21.77
C GLY A 42 -7.55 5.99 20.39
N LEU A 43 -7.19 6.80 19.38
CA LEU A 43 -7.66 6.63 18.01
C LEU A 43 -7.15 5.34 17.36
N MET A 44 -5.90 5.00 17.62
CA MET A 44 -5.23 3.90 16.92
C MET A 44 -5.26 2.56 17.63
N LYS A 45 -5.71 2.49 18.89
CA LYS A 45 -5.63 1.28 19.74
C LYS A 45 -4.20 0.70 19.81
N VAL A 46 -3.20 1.59 19.89
CA VAL A 46 -1.77 1.31 20.06
C VAL A 46 -1.32 2.09 21.29
N THR A 47 -0.41 1.60 22.10
CA THR A 47 0.02 2.32 23.31
C THR A 47 0.76 3.63 22.98
N ALA A 48 0.60 4.65 23.83
CA ALA A 48 1.33 5.91 23.67
C ALA A 48 2.87 5.72 23.68
N SER A 49 3.35 4.72 24.40
CA SER A 49 4.77 4.35 24.41
C SER A 49 5.23 3.81 23.04
N GLN A 50 4.42 2.95 22.42
CA GLN A 50 4.71 2.42 21.09
C GLN A 50 4.75 3.55 20.05
N ILE A 51 3.80 4.48 20.11
CA ILE A 51 3.78 5.65 19.19
C ILE A 51 5.06 6.48 19.33
N ARG A 52 5.49 6.78 20.55
CA ARG A 52 6.75 7.50 20.80
C ARG A 52 7.95 6.74 20.26
N GLN A 53 7.99 5.44 20.47
CA GLN A 53 9.08 4.58 19.98
C GLN A 53 9.10 4.52 18.45
N ASP A 54 7.96 4.39 17.81
CA ASP A 54 7.85 4.40 16.34
C ASP A 54 8.38 5.70 15.77
N PHE A 55 7.94 6.84 16.31
CA PHE A 55 8.38 8.15 15.83
C PHE A 55 9.86 8.44 16.09
N ASN A 56 10.44 7.91 17.16
CA ASN A 56 11.87 8.04 17.45
C ASN A 56 12.76 7.34 16.39
N ASN A 57 12.24 6.34 15.65
CA ASN A 57 13.00 5.73 14.55
C ASN A 57 13.26 6.72 13.40
N PHE A 58 12.47 7.80 13.30
CA PHE A 58 12.52 8.78 12.21
C PHE A 58 13.04 10.16 12.68
N GLY A 59 13.70 10.23 13.84
CA GLY A 59 14.36 11.48 14.30
C GLY A 59 13.58 12.30 15.32
N GLY A 60 12.47 11.77 15.86
CA GLY A 60 11.69 12.43 16.92
C GLY A 60 10.92 13.66 16.45
N PHE A 61 9.63 13.52 16.23
CA PHE A 61 8.77 14.57 15.65
C PHE A 61 8.13 15.52 16.67
N GLY A 62 8.47 15.42 17.95
CA GLY A 62 7.81 16.23 18.99
C GLY A 62 8.74 16.75 20.07
N GLN A 63 8.34 17.84 20.70
CA GLN A 63 8.93 18.32 21.96
C GLN A 63 8.16 17.72 23.14
N GLN A 64 8.89 17.28 24.15
CA GLN A 64 8.31 16.70 25.36
C GLN A 64 7.36 17.72 26.01
N GLY A 65 6.12 17.31 26.27
CA GLY A 65 5.07 18.13 26.92
C GLY A 65 4.20 18.96 25.95
N TYR A 66 4.59 19.15 24.68
CA TYR A 66 3.84 19.96 23.72
C TYR A 66 3.03 19.16 22.67
N GLY A 67 3.20 17.82 22.65
CA GLY A 67 2.60 16.98 21.62
C GLY A 67 3.24 17.17 20.25
N TYR A 68 2.59 16.59 19.25
CA TYR A 68 3.02 16.62 17.85
C TYR A 68 2.22 17.65 17.07
N ASN A 69 2.86 18.42 16.20
CA ASN A 69 2.17 19.20 15.20
C ASN A 69 1.62 18.25 14.12
N VAL A 70 0.29 18.25 13.91
CA VAL A 70 -0.42 17.30 13.05
C VAL A 70 0.01 17.44 11.58
N GLU A 71 0.04 18.66 11.05
CA GLU A 71 0.40 18.90 9.65
C GLU A 71 1.87 18.56 9.38
N TYR A 72 2.77 18.94 10.27
CA TYR A 72 4.19 18.59 10.16
C TYR A 72 4.39 17.07 10.15
N LEU A 73 3.78 16.37 11.12
CA LEU A 73 3.88 14.92 11.24
C LEU A 73 3.27 14.19 10.05
N TYR A 74 2.11 14.63 9.57
CA TYR A 74 1.47 14.13 8.37
C TYR A 74 2.39 14.22 7.16
N ARG A 75 2.99 15.39 6.93
CA ARG A 75 3.92 15.61 5.81
C ARG A 75 5.17 14.75 5.92
N GLU A 76 5.80 14.66 7.09
CA GLU A 76 7.03 13.88 7.26
C GLU A 76 6.78 12.37 7.11
N ILE A 77 5.66 11.85 7.65
CA ILE A 77 5.26 10.45 7.42
C ILE A 77 4.94 10.22 5.94
N GLY A 78 4.30 11.17 5.27
CA GLY A 78 4.06 11.10 3.82
C GLY A 78 5.36 10.96 3.03
N LYS A 79 6.41 11.72 3.36
CA LYS A 79 7.74 11.61 2.73
C LYS A 79 8.39 10.25 3.00
N ILE A 80 8.30 9.75 4.24
CA ILE A 80 8.84 8.42 4.60
C ILE A 80 8.14 7.33 3.78
N LEU A 81 6.83 7.45 3.55
CA LEU A 81 6.05 6.55 2.72
C LEU A 81 6.25 6.76 1.21
N GLY A 82 7.05 7.76 0.79
CA GLY A 82 7.27 8.08 -0.62
C GLY A 82 6.07 8.74 -1.31
N LEU A 83 5.11 9.28 -0.55
CA LEU A 83 3.89 9.91 -1.09
C LEU A 83 4.11 11.37 -1.52
N ASP A 84 5.34 11.87 -1.47
CA ASP A 84 5.77 13.16 -1.99
C ASP A 84 6.08 13.14 -3.49
N ARG A 85 5.99 11.97 -4.12
CA ARG A 85 6.14 11.74 -5.57
C ARG A 85 4.99 10.91 -6.11
N GLN A 86 4.80 10.93 -7.43
CA GLN A 86 3.83 10.09 -8.12
C GLN A 86 4.42 8.71 -8.40
N HIS A 87 3.56 7.68 -8.31
CA HIS A 87 3.87 6.31 -8.69
C HIS A 87 2.85 5.84 -9.72
N ASN A 88 3.33 5.54 -10.92
CA ASN A 88 2.48 5.01 -11.98
C ASN A 88 2.25 3.52 -11.77
N PHE A 89 0.99 3.08 -11.87
CA PHE A 89 0.70 1.67 -11.75
C PHE A 89 -0.20 1.14 -12.86
N VAL A 90 -0.05 -0.15 -13.13
CA VAL A 90 -0.90 -0.93 -14.03
C VAL A 90 -1.59 -2.04 -13.27
N ILE A 91 -2.75 -2.49 -13.76
CA ILE A 91 -3.48 -3.63 -13.22
C ILE A 91 -3.49 -4.74 -14.26
N ILE A 92 -3.08 -5.93 -13.85
CA ILE A 92 -3.17 -7.15 -14.65
C ILE A 92 -4.31 -8.00 -14.11
N GLY A 93 -5.32 -8.23 -14.96
CA GLY A 93 -6.60 -8.83 -14.64
C GLY A 93 -7.72 -7.80 -14.55
N ALA A 94 -8.62 -7.76 -15.53
CA ALA A 94 -9.79 -6.87 -15.59
C ALA A 94 -11.07 -7.54 -15.05
N GLY A 95 -10.90 -8.52 -14.16
CA GLY A 95 -12.00 -9.16 -13.42
C GLY A 95 -12.64 -8.21 -12.40
N ASN A 96 -13.50 -8.73 -11.55
CA ASN A 96 -14.23 -7.92 -10.57
C ASN A 96 -13.29 -7.12 -9.64
N LEU A 97 -12.26 -7.78 -9.09
CA LEU A 97 -11.31 -7.12 -8.19
C LEU A 97 -10.48 -6.08 -8.91
N GLY A 98 -9.90 -6.41 -10.08
CA GLY A 98 -9.08 -5.46 -10.84
C GLY A 98 -9.86 -4.20 -11.21
N ARG A 99 -11.09 -4.34 -11.70
CA ARG A 99 -11.96 -3.19 -12.00
C ARG A 99 -12.33 -2.39 -10.76
N ALA A 100 -12.58 -3.04 -9.62
CA ALA A 100 -12.84 -2.35 -8.36
C ALA A 100 -11.64 -1.51 -7.92
N LEU A 101 -10.42 -2.05 -8.03
CA LEU A 101 -9.18 -1.31 -7.73
C LEU A 101 -8.95 -0.16 -8.71
N GLY A 102 -9.15 -0.38 -10.03
CA GLY A 102 -9.03 0.68 -11.04
C GLY A 102 -10.02 1.83 -10.84
N ASN A 103 -11.20 1.56 -10.28
CA ASN A 103 -12.20 2.56 -9.95
C ASN A 103 -11.97 3.30 -8.60
N TYR A 104 -10.97 2.91 -7.81
CA TYR A 104 -10.77 3.47 -6.48
C TYR A 104 -10.05 4.82 -6.51
N LEU A 105 -10.82 5.91 -6.41
CA LEU A 105 -10.36 7.30 -6.54
C LEU A 105 -9.28 7.73 -5.53
N ASN A 106 -9.25 7.11 -4.35
CA ASN A 106 -8.33 7.54 -3.29
C ASN A 106 -6.86 7.20 -3.58
N PHE A 107 -6.56 6.35 -4.57
CA PHE A 107 -5.18 6.11 -4.98
C PHE A 107 -4.54 7.37 -5.56
N GLU A 108 -5.23 8.07 -6.47
CA GLU A 108 -4.71 9.31 -7.08
C GLU A 108 -4.46 10.42 -6.06
N ARG A 109 -5.35 10.56 -5.06
CA ARG A 109 -5.15 11.52 -3.97
C ARG A 109 -3.88 11.27 -3.15
N ARG A 110 -3.33 10.06 -3.23
CA ARG A 110 -2.11 9.62 -2.55
C ARG A 110 -0.91 9.49 -3.48
N GLY A 111 -1.01 10.00 -4.72
CA GLY A 111 0.07 9.98 -5.68
C GLY A 111 0.20 8.69 -6.50
N PHE A 112 -0.74 7.74 -6.41
CA PHE A 112 -0.74 6.53 -7.23
C PHE A 112 -1.60 6.73 -8.46
N ILE A 113 -0.98 6.78 -9.65
CA ILE A 113 -1.63 7.11 -10.91
C ILE A 113 -1.94 5.83 -11.70
N PHE A 114 -3.21 5.57 -11.93
CA PHE A 114 -3.67 4.44 -12.73
C PHE A 114 -3.42 4.70 -14.21
N LYS A 115 -2.49 3.95 -14.83
CA LYS A 115 -2.03 4.16 -16.23
C LYS A 115 -2.60 3.16 -17.20
N GLY A 116 -2.80 1.91 -16.79
CA GLY A 116 -3.19 0.85 -17.72
C GLY A 116 -3.82 -0.35 -17.04
N MET A 117 -4.66 -1.05 -17.78
CA MET A 117 -5.26 -2.33 -17.38
C MET A 117 -5.12 -3.34 -18.49
N PHE A 118 -4.76 -4.58 -18.13
CA PHE A 118 -4.50 -5.66 -19.09
C PHE A 118 -5.29 -6.90 -18.72
N ASP A 119 -5.77 -7.62 -19.73
CA ASP A 119 -6.43 -8.91 -19.52
C ASP A 119 -6.15 -9.84 -20.71
N ALA A 120 -6.11 -11.15 -20.42
CA ALA A 120 -5.98 -12.19 -21.44
C ALA A 120 -7.33 -12.55 -22.09
N ASN A 121 -8.46 -12.19 -21.46
CA ASN A 121 -9.79 -12.47 -22.03
C ASN A 121 -10.14 -11.40 -23.08
N PRO A 122 -10.28 -11.80 -24.37
CA PRO A 122 -10.61 -10.85 -25.44
C PRO A 122 -11.98 -10.17 -25.25
N GLU A 123 -12.91 -10.75 -24.50
CA GLU A 123 -14.21 -10.14 -24.21
C GLU A 123 -14.11 -8.94 -23.26
N LEU A 124 -13.01 -8.83 -22.51
CA LEU A 124 -12.75 -7.72 -21.60
C LEU A 124 -11.94 -6.61 -22.28
N VAL A 125 -11.17 -6.92 -23.31
CA VAL A 125 -10.36 -5.97 -24.07
C VAL A 125 -11.26 -4.90 -24.69
N GLY A 126 -10.83 -3.65 -24.59
CA GLY A 126 -11.57 -2.47 -25.08
C GLY A 126 -12.61 -1.92 -24.12
N LYS A 127 -12.99 -2.62 -23.05
CA LYS A 127 -13.87 -2.09 -22.00
C LYS A 127 -13.20 -0.94 -21.26
N ASP A 128 -13.99 0.05 -20.88
CA ASP A 128 -13.50 1.23 -20.17
C ASP A 128 -13.56 1.05 -18.66
N VAL A 129 -12.48 1.45 -17.97
CA VAL A 129 -12.40 1.56 -16.52
C VAL A 129 -11.82 2.93 -16.19
N ARG A 130 -12.65 3.88 -15.85
CA ARG A 130 -12.27 5.27 -15.56
C ARG A 130 -11.48 5.96 -16.67
N GLY A 131 -11.88 5.81 -17.91
CA GLY A 131 -11.19 6.39 -19.06
C GLY A 131 -9.96 5.61 -19.52
N VAL A 132 -9.56 4.55 -18.80
CA VAL A 132 -8.50 3.62 -19.23
C VAL A 132 -9.14 2.40 -19.88
N LYS A 133 -8.81 2.16 -21.15
CA LYS A 133 -9.29 0.95 -21.85
C LYS A 133 -8.47 -0.27 -21.43
N VAL A 134 -9.16 -1.38 -21.23
CA VAL A 134 -8.49 -2.68 -21.03
C VAL A 134 -7.75 -3.05 -22.31
N MET A 135 -6.47 -3.34 -22.18
CA MET A 135 -5.57 -3.73 -23.26
C MET A 135 -5.28 -5.22 -23.26
N PRO A 136 -4.95 -5.83 -24.39
CA PRO A 136 -4.53 -7.22 -24.45
C PRO A 136 -3.13 -7.39 -23.84
N MET A 137 -2.85 -8.60 -23.30
CA MET A 137 -1.59 -8.91 -22.62
C MET A 137 -0.35 -8.74 -23.50
N GLU A 138 -0.50 -8.88 -24.81
CA GLU A 138 0.57 -8.71 -25.81
C GLU A 138 1.15 -7.28 -25.81
N GLN A 139 0.38 -6.30 -25.36
CA GLN A 139 0.83 -4.90 -25.29
C GLN A 139 1.50 -4.54 -23.96
N LEU A 140 1.49 -5.45 -22.98
CA LEU A 140 1.98 -5.16 -21.61
C LEU A 140 3.44 -4.70 -21.61
N GLU A 141 4.32 -5.43 -22.28
CA GLU A 141 5.76 -5.16 -22.26
C GLU A 141 6.13 -3.82 -22.92
N SER A 142 5.53 -3.51 -24.08
CA SER A 142 5.75 -2.22 -24.75
C SER A 142 5.20 -1.08 -23.89
N PHE A 143 4.03 -1.26 -23.32
CA PHE A 143 3.40 -0.25 -22.47
C PHE A 143 4.24 0.07 -21.24
N ILE A 144 4.79 -0.93 -20.55
CA ILE A 144 5.68 -0.71 -19.39
C ILE A 144 6.90 0.12 -19.80
N ARG A 145 7.55 -0.21 -20.91
CA ARG A 145 8.73 0.51 -21.38
C ARG A 145 8.46 1.96 -21.78
N GLU A 146 7.24 2.27 -22.23
CA GLU A 146 6.86 3.59 -22.75
C GLU A 146 6.24 4.53 -21.70
N ASN A 147 5.85 4.02 -20.52
CA ASN A 147 5.01 4.77 -19.57
C ASN A 147 5.56 4.91 -18.16
N ASP A 148 6.84 4.63 -17.92
CA ASP A 148 7.48 4.75 -16.60
C ASP A 148 6.65 4.11 -15.47
N ILE A 149 6.33 2.82 -15.60
CA ILE A 149 5.51 2.10 -14.64
C ILE A 149 6.34 1.64 -13.45
N ASP A 150 5.95 2.05 -12.24
CA ASP A 150 6.61 1.69 -10.98
C ASP A 150 6.04 0.40 -10.38
N ILE A 151 4.71 0.24 -10.44
CA ILE A 151 3.97 -0.79 -9.68
C ILE A 151 3.08 -1.59 -10.63
N ALA A 152 3.11 -2.91 -10.50
CA ALA A 152 2.13 -3.79 -11.12
C ALA A 152 1.21 -4.41 -10.07
N VAL A 153 -0.09 -4.37 -10.33
CA VAL A 153 -1.12 -4.98 -9.47
C VAL A 153 -1.60 -6.27 -10.12
N LEU A 154 -1.41 -7.41 -9.46
CA LEU A 154 -1.84 -8.72 -9.96
C LEU A 154 -3.19 -9.12 -9.36
N THR A 155 -4.22 -9.17 -10.20
CA THR A 155 -5.57 -9.64 -9.84
C THR A 155 -6.00 -10.81 -10.74
N ILE A 156 -5.05 -11.70 -11.03
CA ILE A 156 -5.18 -12.84 -11.93
C ILE A 156 -5.13 -14.17 -11.13
N PRO A 157 -5.56 -15.29 -11.73
CA PRO A 157 -5.44 -16.59 -11.11
C PRO A 157 -3.99 -16.97 -10.78
N LYS A 158 -3.79 -17.72 -9.68
CA LYS A 158 -2.47 -18.19 -9.25
C LYS A 158 -1.68 -18.94 -10.34
N THR A 159 -2.39 -19.61 -11.25
CA THR A 159 -1.79 -20.39 -12.35
C THR A 159 -1.00 -19.53 -13.34
N SER A 160 -1.36 -18.27 -13.49
CA SER A 160 -0.70 -17.32 -14.41
C SER A 160 0.18 -16.30 -13.70
N ALA A 161 0.07 -16.19 -12.37
CA ALA A 161 0.70 -15.09 -11.61
C ALA A 161 2.23 -15.15 -11.65
N VAL A 162 2.83 -16.34 -11.56
CA VAL A 162 4.30 -16.51 -11.58
C VAL A 162 4.87 -16.08 -12.92
N GLU A 163 4.33 -16.61 -14.03
CA GLU A 163 4.79 -16.26 -15.38
C GLU A 163 4.65 -14.77 -15.68
N VAL A 164 3.53 -14.17 -15.26
CA VAL A 164 3.30 -12.73 -15.45
C VAL A 164 4.25 -11.92 -14.58
N ALA A 165 4.51 -12.32 -13.34
CA ALA A 165 5.47 -11.64 -12.47
C ALA A 165 6.89 -11.66 -13.07
N ASP A 166 7.33 -12.79 -13.62
CA ASP A 166 8.64 -12.90 -14.29
C ASP A 166 8.73 -11.92 -15.47
N LYS A 167 7.68 -11.83 -16.30
CA LYS A 167 7.62 -10.88 -17.41
C LYS A 167 7.67 -9.42 -16.93
N LEU A 168 6.96 -9.08 -15.86
CA LEU A 168 6.96 -7.75 -15.28
C LEU A 168 8.35 -7.35 -14.79
N VAL A 169 9.01 -8.23 -14.04
CA VAL A 169 10.37 -8.02 -13.53
C VAL A 169 11.37 -7.86 -14.67
N ALA A 170 11.30 -8.71 -15.69
CA ALA A 170 12.16 -8.64 -16.89
C ALA A 170 12.00 -7.32 -17.65
N ASN A 171 10.83 -6.66 -17.57
CA ASN A 171 10.56 -5.37 -18.20
C ASN A 171 10.73 -4.16 -17.25
N GLY A 172 11.36 -4.35 -16.07
CA GLY A 172 11.80 -3.26 -15.19
C GLY A 172 10.84 -2.89 -14.07
N ILE A 173 9.74 -3.62 -13.87
CA ILE A 173 8.86 -3.43 -12.71
C ILE A 173 9.62 -3.78 -11.42
N ARG A 174 9.57 -2.90 -10.44
CA ARG A 174 10.27 -3.03 -9.15
C ARG A 174 9.35 -3.33 -7.98
N ALA A 175 8.04 -3.12 -8.14
CA ALA A 175 7.07 -3.35 -7.10
C ALA A 175 5.84 -4.09 -7.64
N ILE A 176 5.42 -5.13 -6.94
CA ILE A 176 4.25 -5.95 -7.29
C ILE A 176 3.30 -5.97 -6.11
N TRP A 177 2.06 -5.53 -6.33
CA TRP A 177 0.97 -5.66 -5.38
C TRP A 177 0.15 -6.90 -5.76
N ASN A 178 0.39 -7.99 -5.03
CA ASN A 178 -0.07 -9.31 -5.40
C ASN A 178 -1.36 -9.71 -4.66
N PHE A 179 -2.45 -9.87 -5.41
CA PHE A 179 -3.72 -10.44 -4.92
C PHE A 179 -3.93 -11.89 -5.36
N ALA A 180 -3.03 -12.47 -6.13
CA ALA A 180 -3.08 -13.90 -6.45
C ALA A 180 -2.70 -14.72 -5.22
N HIS A 181 -3.40 -15.86 -5.03
CA HIS A 181 -3.12 -16.76 -3.89
C HIS A 181 -1.88 -17.63 -4.14
N VAL A 182 -0.72 -16.98 -4.34
CA VAL A 182 0.58 -17.63 -4.54
C VAL A 182 1.69 -16.66 -4.11
N ASP A 183 2.71 -17.19 -3.44
CA ASP A 183 3.91 -16.46 -3.14
C ASP A 183 4.78 -16.36 -4.41
N LEU A 184 5.19 -15.14 -4.73
CA LEU A 184 6.03 -14.87 -5.89
C LEU A 184 7.50 -14.96 -5.46
N ASN A 185 8.27 -15.79 -6.14
CA ASN A 185 9.72 -15.86 -5.97
C ASN A 185 10.38 -14.89 -6.95
N VAL A 186 10.74 -13.71 -6.45
CA VAL A 186 11.33 -12.63 -7.27
C VAL A 186 12.81 -12.39 -6.89
N PRO A 187 13.63 -11.84 -7.80
CA PRO A 187 15.00 -11.44 -7.50
C PRO A 187 15.09 -10.41 -6.36
N GLU A 188 16.24 -10.37 -5.71
CA GLU A 188 16.57 -9.36 -4.71
C GLU A 188 16.40 -7.94 -5.31
N GLY A 189 15.79 -7.03 -4.52
CA GLY A 189 15.51 -5.65 -4.96
C GLY A 189 14.11 -5.46 -5.55
N ILE A 190 13.36 -6.51 -5.85
CA ILE A 190 11.94 -6.43 -6.22
C ILE A 190 11.09 -6.51 -4.97
N GLN A 191 10.20 -5.54 -4.80
CA GLN A 191 9.28 -5.49 -3.66
C GLN A 191 7.97 -6.19 -4.00
N VAL A 192 7.52 -7.13 -3.16
CA VAL A 192 6.21 -7.79 -3.31
C VAL A 192 5.40 -7.58 -2.04
N GLU A 193 4.22 -7.00 -2.20
CA GLU A 193 3.22 -6.92 -1.12
C GLU A 193 2.09 -7.89 -1.43
N ASN A 194 1.96 -8.95 -0.62
CA ASN A 194 0.92 -9.96 -0.77
C ASN A 194 -0.33 -9.57 0.01
N VAL A 195 -1.49 -9.59 -0.65
CA VAL A 195 -2.80 -9.33 -0.03
C VAL A 195 -3.70 -10.54 -0.15
N HIS A 196 -3.84 -11.28 0.93
CA HIS A 196 -4.80 -12.38 1.02
C HIS A 196 -6.07 -11.91 1.72
N LEU A 197 -7.13 -11.66 0.95
CA LEU A 197 -8.40 -11.14 1.47
C LEU A 197 -9.02 -12.04 2.55
N SER A 198 -8.80 -13.36 2.46
CA SER A 198 -9.28 -14.34 3.44
C SER A 198 -8.62 -14.21 4.82
N ASP A 199 -7.38 -13.68 4.91
CA ASP A 199 -6.65 -13.61 6.17
C ASP A 199 -7.35 -12.75 7.22
N SER A 200 -7.97 -11.66 6.80
CA SER A 200 -8.75 -10.80 7.69
C SER A 200 -10.01 -11.49 8.19
N LEU A 201 -10.68 -12.29 7.34
CA LEU A 201 -11.85 -13.09 7.74
C LEU A 201 -11.46 -14.22 8.69
N MET A 202 -10.32 -14.89 8.47
CA MET A 202 -9.80 -15.91 9.38
C MET A 202 -9.47 -15.32 10.76
N LYS A 203 -8.85 -14.13 10.81
CA LYS A 203 -8.62 -13.39 12.08
C LYS A 203 -9.93 -13.04 12.78
N LEU A 204 -10.95 -12.63 12.02
CA LEU A 204 -12.28 -12.33 12.57
C LEU A 204 -12.94 -13.59 13.14
N SER A 205 -12.88 -14.71 12.42
CA SER A 205 -13.38 -16.01 12.88
C SER A 205 -12.74 -16.45 14.20
N TYR A 206 -11.42 -16.33 14.32
CA TYR A 206 -10.70 -16.59 15.57
C TYR A 206 -11.24 -15.73 16.74
N ASN A 207 -11.43 -14.44 16.50
CA ASN A 207 -11.91 -13.52 17.53
C ASN A 207 -13.35 -13.84 17.98
N ILE A 208 -14.24 -14.21 17.05
CA ILE A 208 -15.62 -14.63 17.37
C ILE A 208 -15.58 -15.86 18.29
N ASN A 209 -14.79 -16.88 17.94
CA ASN A 209 -14.71 -18.12 18.71
C ASN A 209 -14.15 -17.87 20.14
N ARG A 210 -13.17 -16.97 20.27
CA ARG A 210 -12.60 -16.62 21.58
C ARG A 210 -13.64 -15.97 22.49
N TYR A 211 -14.41 -15.01 22.01
CA TYR A 211 -15.44 -14.33 22.81
C TYR A 211 -16.65 -15.22 23.11
N SER A 212 -16.93 -16.21 22.26
CA SER A 212 -18.01 -17.18 22.53
C SER A 212 -17.67 -18.16 23.66
N SER A 213 -16.38 -18.33 23.97
CA SER A 213 -15.91 -19.17 25.09
C SER A 213 -16.02 -18.46 26.46
N ASP A 214 -16.07 -17.13 26.47
CA ASP A 214 -16.13 -16.30 27.69
C ASP A 214 -17.59 -15.98 28.11
N ILE A 215 -18.59 -16.44 27.35
CA ILE A 215 -20.04 -16.19 27.58
C ILE A 215 -20.77 -17.46 28.15
N LYS A 216 -20.02 -18.50 28.55
CA LYS A 216 -20.60 -19.69 29.16
C LYS A 216 -20.35 -19.74 30.65
#